data_954b42d6a08dc1154b1e9a7ebbf23b8d
#
_entry.id   954b42d6a08dc1154b1e9a7ebbf23b8d
#
_cell.length_a   1.000
_cell.length_b   1.000
_cell.length_c   1.000
_cell.angle_alpha   90.00
_cell.angle_beta   90.00
_cell.angle_gamma   90.00
#
_symmetry.space_group_name_H-M   'P 1'
#
loop_
_entity.id
_entity.type
_entity.pdbx_description
1 polymer ?
#
loop_
_entity_poly.entity_id
_entity_poly.type
_entity_poly.pdbx_seq_one_letter_code
_entity_poly.pdbx_strand_id
1 'polypeptide(L)'
;ILSYSAFEANDNQLVEYYDNKVPYYHLDGNMPKSLPTVESVNTVCPCAGLSSLSPVAATNNSNNDWMISTAKHVLEHINPKVFWGENAPRLASKMGEPIVKNLRKIGRDNGYTFSIYKTKSILHGLSQVRDRTFYFFWKGNKTPQLPYFRRDYERIEDTIRNTKLEKDDPMNTPANSKVPTDNPFYKYVLEE
;
A
#
# COMPACT_ATOMS: atom_id res chain seq x y z
N ILE A 1 -10.66 -14.50 -1.10
CA ILE A 1 -9.63 -13.45 -0.87
C ILE A 1 -8.65 -14.01 0.15
N LEU A 2 -7.37 -13.97 -0.18
CA LEU A 2 -6.30 -14.32 0.74
C LEU A 2 -5.71 -13.03 1.28
N SER A 3 -5.61 -12.92 2.60
CA SER A 3 -4.97 -11.80 3.25
C SER A 3 -3.66 -12.26 3.89
N TYR A 4 -2.62 -11.48 3.68
CA TYR A 4 -1.31 -11.67 4.31
C TYR A 4 -1.03 -10.49 5.22
N SER A 5 -0.49 -10.75 6.40
CA SER A 5 0.06 -9.70 7.23
C SER A 5 1.53 -9.99 7.52
N ALA A 6 2.36 -8.99 7.33
CA ALA A 6 3.76 -9.00 7.72
C ALA A 6 3.97 -8.46 9.15
N PHE A 7 2.88 -8.06 9.81
CA PHE A 7 2.93 -7.51 11.16
C PHE A 7 2.50 -8.57 12.17
N GLU A 8 3.21 -8.67 13.27
CA GLU A 8 2.76 -9.30 14.50
C GLU A 8 1.58 -8.54 15.14
N ALA A 9 0.84 -7.77 14.35
CA ALA A 9 -0.35 -7.11 14.84
C ALA A 9 -1.37 -8.19 15.23
N ASN A 10 -2.02 -7.97 16.32
CA ASN A 10 -3.13 -8.75 16.88
C ASN A 10 -3.93 -9.46 15.79
N ASP A 11 -3.46 -10.64 15.39
CA ASP A 11 -4.06 -11.48 14.36
C ASP A 11 -5.53 -11.77 14.66
N ASN A 12 -5.85 -11.88 15.93
CA ASN A 12 -7.21 -12.08 16.40
C ASN A 12 -8.18 -10.99 15.96
N GLN A 13 -7.74 -9.72 15.91
CA GLN A 13 -8.62 -8.63 15.48
C GLN A 13 -8.97 -8.69 13.99
N LEU A 14 -8.01 -9.06 13.14
CA LEU A 14 -8.28 -9.21 11.71
C LEU A 14 -9.09 -10.47 11.42
N VAL A 15 -8.84 -11.54 12.12
CA VAL A 15 -9.62 -12.79 12.04
C VAL A 15 -11.06 -12.54 12.46
N GLU A 16 -11.28 -11.83 13.57
CA GLU A 16 -12.63 -11.43 14.04
C GLU A 16 -13.31 -10.50 13.06
N TYR A 17 -12.61 -9.48 12.55
CA TYR A 17 -13.19 -8.53 11.60
C TYR A 17 -13.71 -9.21 10.33
N TYR A 18 -12.98 -10.18 9.81
CA TYR A 18 -13.41 -10.95 8.62
C TYR A 18 -14.27 -12.15 8.96
N ASP A 19 -14.66 -12.33 10.22
CA ASP A 19 -15.54 -13.42 10.68
C ASP A 19 -15.06 -14.79 10.19
N ASN A 20 -13.75 -15.01 10.23
CA ASN A 20 -13.08 -16.22 9.73
C ASN A 20 -13.39 -16.60 8.26
N LYS A 21 -13.94 -15.68 7.47
CA LYS A 21 -14.29 -15.92 6.06
C LYS A 21 -13.11 -15.79 5.11
N VAL A 22 -12.06 -15.12 5.55
CA VAL A 22 -10.85 -14.89 4.76
C VAL A 22 -9.69 -15.66 5.40
N PRO A 23 -9.06 -16.62 4.69
CA PRO A 23 -7.88 -17.29 5.19
C PRO A 23 -6.76 -16.27 5.46
N TYR A 24 -6.17 -16.37 6.62
CA TYR A 24 -5.12 -15.49 7.08
C TYR A 24 -3.82 -16.28 7.27
N TYR A 25 -2.70 -15.74 6.76
CA TYR A 25 -1.39 -16.37 6.87
C TYR A 25 -0.34 -15.34 7.28
N HIS A 26 0.57 -15.72 8.16
CA HIS A 26 1.73 -14.94 8.51
C HIS A 26 2.83 -15.05 7.44
N LEU A 27 3.52 -13.94 7.20
CA LEU A 27 4.76 -13.90 6.40
C LEU A 27 5.99 -14.14 7.27
N ASP A 28 5.96 -15.15 8.10
CA ASP A 28 7.06 -15.52 9.03
C ASP A 28 8.02 -16.57 8.46
N GLY A 29 7.90 -16.90 7.18
CA GLY A 29 8.66 -17.96 6.54
C GLY A 29 7.98 -19.34 6.54
N ASN A 30 6.89 -19.50 7.26
CA ASN A 30 6.10 -20.75 7.34
C ASN A 30 4.88 -20.72 6.40
N MET A 31 4.91 -19.88 5.37
CA MET A 31 3.81 -19.80 4.42
C MET A 31 3.52 -21.14 3.74
N PRO A 32 2.25 -21.50 3.57
CA PRO A 32 1.89 -22.72 2.86
C PRO A 32 2.48 -22.72 1.46
N LYS A 33 3.16 -23.79 1.08
CA LYS A 33 3.74 -23.95 -0.26
C LYS A 33 2.68 -24.08 -1.36
N SER A 34 1.47 -24.47 -1.00
CA SER A 34 0.34 -24.57 -1.93
C SER A 34 -0.71 -23.52 -1.57
N LEU A 35 -0.68 -22.42 -2.28
CA LEU A 35 -1.74 -21.41 -2.23
C LEU A 35 -2.67 -21.57 -3.42
N PRO A 36 -3.95 -21.17 -3.28
CA PRO A 36 -4.86 -21.18 -4.44
C PRO A 36 -4.29 -20.31 -5.56
N THR A 37 -4.48 -20.75 -6.78
CA THR A 37 -4.15 -19.96 -7.96
C THR A 37 -5.02 -18.71 -7.99
N VAL A 38 -4.38 -17.54 -8.02
CA VAL A 38 -5.04 -16.25 -8.11
C VAL A 38 -4.54 -15.49 -9.35
N GLU A 39 -5.42 -14.68 -9.93
CA GLU A 39 -5.04 -13.90 -11.10
C GLU A 39 -4.22 -12.66 -10.75
N SER A 40 -4.55 -12.03 -9.63
CA SER A 40 -3.89 -10.81 -9.16
C SER A 40 -3.56 -10.89 -7.67
N VAL A 41 -2.37 -10.43 -7.33
CA VAL A 41 -1.93 -10.23 -5.95
C VAL A 41 -1.52 -8.78 -5.79
N ASN A 42 -1.91 -8.17 -4.67
CA ASN A 42 -1.42 -6.84 -4.30
C ASN A 42 -0.72 -6.87 -2.94
N THR A 43 0.15 -5.91 -2.73
CA THR A 43 0.85 -5.74 -1.46
C THR A 43 1.09 -4.27 -1.14
N VAL A 44 1.09 -3.95 0.16
CA VAL A 44 1.50 -2.66 0.69
C VAL A 44 2.59 -2.93 1.73
N CYS A 45 3.82 -3.00 1.25
CA CYS A 45 4.97 -3.26 2.12
C CYS A 45 5.33 -2.03 2.96
N PRO A 46 5.93 -2.21 4.16
CA PRO A 46 6.38 -1.10 4.98
C PRO A 46 7.26 -0.11 4.20
N CYS A 47 6.97 1.18 4.34
CA CYS A 47 7.62 2.26 3.59
C CYS A 47 8.55 3.12 4.46
N ALA A 48 8.83 2.74 5.70
CA ALA A 48 9.57 3.57 6.66
C ALA A 48 10.93 4.05 6.12
N GLY A 49 11.65 3.20 5.37
CA GLY A 49 12.92 3.57 4.73
C GLY A 49 12.80 4.45 3.49
N LEU A 50 11.61 4.56 2.91
CA LEU A 50 11.34 5.28 1.67
C LEU A 50 10.42 6.50 1.87
N SER A 51 9.92 6.71 3.10
CA SER A 51 9.09 7.86 3.43
C SER A 51 9.89 9.15 3.37
N SER A 52 9.29 10.21 2.80
CA SER A 52 9.89 11.55 2.79
C SER A 52 9.99 12.16 4.19
N LEU A 53 9.22 11.65 5.14
CA LEU A 53 9.22 12.08 6.54
C LEU A 53 10.27 11.34 7.39
N SER A 54 10.91 10.30 6.85
CA SER A 54 11.98 9.60 7.54
C SER A 54 13.27 10.43 7.51
N PRO A 55 13.84 10.82 8.65
CA PRO A 55 15.10 11.56 8.71
C PRO A 55 16.29 10.70 8.27
N VAL A 56 16.16 9.39 8.36
CA VAL A 56 17.19 8.45 7.94
C VAL A 56 16.82 7.89 6.58
N ALA A 57 17.49 8.40 5.56
CA ALA A 57 17.46 7.83 4.22
C ALA A 57 18.20 6.49 4.24
N ALA A 58 17.54 5.45 4.70
CA ALA A 58 18.17 4.15 4.89
C ALA A 58 17.92 3.27 3.67
N THR A 59 18.87 3.29 2.74
CA THR A 59 19.04 2.21 1.74
C THR A 59 19.26 0.84 2.41
N ASN A 60 19.67 0.82 3.67
CA ASN A 60 19.93 -0.38 4.49
C ASN A 60 18.84 -0.63 5.55
N ASN A 61 17.62 -0.14 5.34
CA ASN A 61 16.53 -0.42 6.26
C ASN A 61 15.96 -1.82 5.98
N SER A 62 15.91 -2.67 6.99
CA SER A 62 15.33 -4.03 6.91
C SER A 62 13.90 -4.05 6.38
N ASN A 63 13.14 -2.95 6.54
CA ASN A 63 11.80 -2.81 5.97
C ASN A 63 11.79 -2.86 4.43
N ASN A 64 12.91 -2.53 3.78
CA ASN A 64 13.04 -2.65 2.33
C ASN A 64 13.17 -4.12 1.88
N ASP A 65 13.67 -4.98 2.75
CA ASP A 65 13.84 -6.41 2.48
C ASP A 65 12.48 -7.10 2.37
N TRP A 66 11.47 -6.59 3.07
CA TRP A 66 10.09 -7.09 2.96
C TRP A 66 9.53 -6.99 1.55
N MET A 67 9.80 -5.90 0.84
CA MET A 67 9.33 -5.74 -0.54
C MET A 67 9.98 -6.76 -1.47
N ILE A 68 11.26 -7.02 -1.27
CA ILE A 68 12.05 -7.96 -2.07
C ILE A 68 11.63 -9.40 -1.76
N SER A 69 11.55 -9.77 -0.48
CA SER A 69 11.15 -11.12 -0.06
C SER A 69 9.71 -11.44 -0.43
N THR A 70 8.79 -10.48 -0.27
CA THR A 70 7.39 -10.62 -0.71
C THR A 70 7.30 -10.82 -2.21
N ALA A 71 8.01 -10.01 -3.00
CA ALA A 71 8.01 -10.16 -4.45
C ALA A 71 8.54 -11.54 -4.87
N LYS A 72 9.64 -11.97 -4.28
CA LYS A 72 10.21 -13.29 -4.54
C LYS A 72 9.19 -14.40 -4.22
N HIS A 73 8.61 -14.35 -3.01
CA HIS A 73 7.63 -15.35 -2.59
C HIS A 73 6.41 -15.40 -3.51
N VAL A 74 5.82 -14.24 -3.83
CA VAL A 74 4.63 -14.17 -4.69
C VAL A 74 4.92 -14.71 -6.09
N LEU A 75 6.04 -14.34 -6.69
CA LEU A 75 6.34 -14.77 -8.06
C LEU A 75 6.76 -16.24 -8.15
N GLU A 76 7.45 -16.76 -7.14
CA GLU A 76 7.93 -18.15 -7.12
C GLU A 76 6.83 -19.16 -6.72
N HIS A 77 5.94 -18.79 -5.78
CA HIS A 77 5.01 -19.77 -5.19
C HIS A 77 3.54 -19.53 -5.56
N ILE A 78 3.10 -18.26 -5.71
CA ILE A 78 1.72 -17.96 -6.09
C ILE A 78 1.58 -17.84 -7.60
N ASN A 79 2.59 -17.26 -8.25
CA ASN A 79 2.71 -17.15 -9.69
C ASN A 79 1.47 -16.53 -10.38
N PRO A 80 0.98 -15.35 -9.91
CA PRO A 80 -0.22 -14.69 -10.44
C PRO A 80 0.01 -14.15 -11.85
N LYS A 81 -1.06 -13.80 -12.57
CA LYS A 81 -0.94 -13.08 -13.85
C LYS A 81 -0.39 -11.67 -13.65
N VAL A 82 -0.78 -11.02 -12.56
CA VAL A 82 -0.33 -9.68 -12.17
C VAL A 82 -0.03 -9.65 -10.69
N PHE A 83 1.16 -9.16 -10.35
CA PHE A 83 1.47 -8.79 -8.98
C PHE A 83 1.80 -7.30 -8.95
N TRP A 84 1.22 -6.57 -8.02
CA TRP A 84 1.47 -5.13 -7.91
C TRP A 84 1.54 -4.68 -6.45
N GLY A 85 2.21 -3.55 -6.25
CA GLY A 85 2.28 -2.98 -4.93
C GLY A 85 2.37 -1.46 -4.97
N GLU A 86 2.13 -0.86 -3.82
CA GLU A 86 2.20 0.58 -3.56
C GLU A 86 3.34 0.84 -2.57
N ASN A 87 4.02 1.98 -2.73
CA ASN A 87 4.99 2.46 -1.77
C ASN A 87 5.18 3.99 -1.85
N ALA A 88 6.03 4.51 -0.97
CA ALA A 88 6.38 5.93 -0.91
C ALA A 88 7.07 6.43 -2.20
N PRO A 89 6.99 7.72 -2.53
CA PRO A 89 7.49 8.27 -3.79
C PRO A 89 9.00 8.12 -3.98
N ARG A 90 9.79 7.96 -2.91
CA ARG A 90 11.23 7.74 -2.99
C ARG A 90 11.62 6.40 -3.63
N LEU A 91 10.70 5.43 -3.70
CA LEU A 91 10.95 4.19 -4.45
C LEU A 91 11.30 4.47 -5.92
N ALA A 92 10.66 5.47 -6.53
CA ALA A 92 10.93 5.90 -7.90
C ALA A 92 12.06 6.96 -8.01
N SER A 93 12.92 7.06 -7.02
CA SER A 93 14.07 7.98 -6.99
C SER A 93 15.40 7.22 -6.98
N LYS A 94 16.51 7.95 -7.03
CA LYS A 94 17.87 7.36 -6.86
C LYS A 94 18.00 6.52 -5.59
N MET A 95 17.29 6.90 -4.52
CA MET A 95 17.30 6.15 -3.25
C MET A 95 16.64 4.78 -3.36
N GLY A 96 15.58 4.66 -4.15
CA GLY A 96 14.89 3.40 -4.39
C GLY A 96 15.54 2.53 -5.47
N GLU A 97 16.52 3.07 -6.20
CA GLU A 97 17.13 2.37 -7.33
C GLU A 97 17.67 0.97 -7.01
N PRO A 98 18.36 0.73 -5.87
CA PRO A 98 18.82 -0.61 -5.51
C PRO A 98 17.67 -1.61 -5.35
N ILE A 99 16.56 -1.17 -4.73
CA ILE A 99 15.35 -1.99 -4.54
C ILE A 99 14.73 -2.29 -5.90
N VAL A 100 14.55 -1.27 -6.72
CA VAL A 100 13.97 -1.41 -8.07
C VAL A 100 14.80 -2.34 -8.95
N LYS A 101 16.14 -2.27 -8.87
CA LYS A 101 17.03 -3.21 -9.57
C LYS A 101 16.80 -4.65 -9.14
N ASN A 102 16.67 -4.89 -7.83
CA ASN A 102 16.39 -6.22 -7.28
C ASN A 102 15.00 -6.72 -7.72
N LEU A 103 13.97 -5.88 -7.63
CA LEU A 103 12.62 -6.23 -8.09
C LEU A 103 12.60 -6.59 -9.58
N ARG A 104 13.27 -5.81 -10.42
CA ARG A 104 13.40 -6.11 -11.86
C ARG A 104 14.11 -7.43 -12.12
N LYS A 105 15.17 -7.71 -11.36
CA LYS A 105 15.88 -8.99 -11.48
C LYS A 105 14.97 -10.16 -11.11
N ILE A 106 14.29 -10.09 -9.95
CA ILE A 106 13.35 -11.12 -9.51
C ILE A 106 12.25 -11.34 -10.54
N GLY A 107 11.66 -10.26 -11.07
CA GLY A 107 10.63 -10.35 -12.11
C GLY A 107 11.15 -11.12 -13.34
N ARG A 108 12.29 -10.72 -13.88
CA ARG A 108 12.89 -11.36 -15.04
C ARG A 108 13.23 -12.82 -14.80
N ASP A 109 13.81 -13.15 -13.64
CA ASP A 109 14.20 -14.50 -13.27
C ASP A 109 12.99 -15.46 -13.15
N ASN A 110 11.77 -14.88 -12.90
CA ASN A 110 10.50 -15.59 -12.78
C ASN A 110 9.57 -15.44 -14.02
N GLY A 111 10.04 -14.85 -15.10
CA GLY A 111 9.25 -14.72 -16.34
C GLY A 111 8.22 -13.59 -16.33
N TYR A 112 8.50 -12.51 -15.58
CA TYR A 112 7.68 -11.32 -15.54
C TYR A 112 8.39 -10.10 -16.10
N THR A 113 7.63 -9.22 -16.75
CA THR A 113 8.06 -7.84 -17.00
C THR A 113 7.74 -6.98 -15.80
N PHE A 114 8.52 -5.92 -15.61
CA PHE A 114 8.39 -5.01 -14.48
C PHE A 114 8.15 -3.58 -14.95
N SER A 115 7.18 -2.91 -14.36
CA SER A 115 6.94 -1.48 -14.57
C SER A 115 6.76 -0.74 -13.25
N ILE A 116 7.06 0.56 -13.26
CA ILE A 116 6.95 1.43 -12.09
C ILE A 116 6.34 2.76 -12.52
N TYR A 117 5.39 3.26 -11.73
CA TYR A 117 4.65 4.48 -11.98
C TYR A 117 4.63 5.35 -10.74
N LYS A 118 5.03 6.60 -10.89
CA LYS A 118 4.86 7.62 -9.86
C LYS A 118 3.66 8.49 -10.22
N THR A 119 2.76 8.69 -9.27
CA THR A 119 1.56 9.49 -9.48
C THR A 119 1.21 10.32 -8.25
N LYS A 120 0.24 11.20 -8.42
CA LYS A 120 -0.32 12.05 -7.37
C LYS A 120 -1.83 11.83 -7.32
N SER A 121 -2.38 11.71 -6.13
CA SER A 121 -3.81 11.50 -5.93
C SER A 121 -4.69 12.57 -6.56
N ILE A 122 -4.23 13.83 -6.55
CA ILE A 122 -4.95 14.94 -7.18
C ILE A 122 -5.17 14.75 -8.69
N LEU A 123 -4.28 14.03 -9.37
CA LEU A 123 -4.41 13.74 -10.80
C LEU A 123 -5.52 12.71 -11.09
N HIS A 124 -6.01 12.06 -10.04
CA HIS A 124 -7.07 11.05 -10.08
C HIS A 124 -8.40 11.56 -9.50
N GLY A 125 -8.50 12.87 -9.27
CA GLY A 125 -9.74 13.52 -8.80
C GLY A 125 -9.90 13.55 -7.28
N LEU A 126 -8.87 13.21 -6.51
CA LEU A 126 -8.94 13.30 -5.04
C LEU A 126 -8.61 14.71 -4.56
N SER A 127 -9.27 15.15 -3.51
CA SER A 127 -9.08 16.48 -2.86
C SER A 127 -7.80 16.56 -2.02
N GLN A 128 -6.87 15.64 -2.22
CA GLN A 128 -5.62 15.53 -1.46
C GLN A 128 -4.42 15.45 -2.41
N VAL A 129 -3.34 16.15 -2.08
CA VAL A 129 -2.05 15.97 -2.76
C VAL A 129 -1.24 14.91 -2.03
N ARG A 130 -1.19 13.70 -2.60
CA ARG A 130 -0.47 12.58 -2.05
C ARG A 130 0.31 11.86 -3.16
N ASP A 131 1.62 11.95 -3.10
CA ASP A 131 2.51 11.26 -4.04
C ASP A 131 2.65 9.80 -3.66
N ARG A 132 2.52 8.91 -4.65
CA ARG A 132 2.71 7.46 -4.48
C ARG A 132 3.42 6.86 -5.68
N THR A 133 4.07 5.75 -5.42
CA THR A 133 4.71 4.92 -6.44
C THR A 133 4.04 3.57 -6.44
N PHE A 134 3.59 3.16 -7.64
CA PHE A 134 3.05 1.83 -7.88
C PHE A 134 4.04 1.04 -8.71
N TYR A 135 4.23 -0.23 -8.39
CA TYR A 135 5.03 -1.15 -9.19
C TYR A 135 4.21 -2.37 -9.56
N PHE A 136 4.50 -2.91 -10.74
CA PHE A 136 3.76 -4.03 -11.32
C PHE A 136 4.71 -5.06 -11.88
N PHE A 137 4.35 -6.31 -11.71
CA PHE A 137 4.91 -7.47 -12.39
C PHE A 137 3.82 -8.07 -13.27
N TRP A 138 4.08 -8.15 -14.57
CA TRP A 138 3.18 -8.68 -15.56
C TRP A 138 3.73 -10.01 -16.06
N LYS A 139 2.96 -11.07 -15.92
CA LYS A 139 3.43 -12.38 -16.39
C LYS A 139 3.65 -12.38 -17.90
N GLY A 140 4.84 -12.83 -18.33
CA GLY A 140 5.25 -12.86 -19.71
C GLY A 140 6.18 -11.71 -20.12
N ASN A 141 6.29 -11.47 -21.41
CA ASN A 141 7.26 -10.55 -22.01
C ASN A 141 6.67 -9.21 -22.49
N LYS A 142 5.42 -8.92 -22.16
CA LYS A 142 4.74 -7.68 -22.55
C LYS A 142 4.43 -6.86 -21.30
N THR A 143 4.70 -5.58 -21.37
CA THR A 143 4.29 -4.62 -20.34
C THR A 143 3.09 -3.84 -20.88
N PRO A 144 1.91 -3.98 -20.27
CA PRO A 144 0.75 -3.16 -20.62
C PRO A 144 1.05 -1.69 -20.42
N GLN A 145 0.56 -0.86 -21.32
CA GLN A 145 0.56 0.57 -21.13
C GLN A 145 -0.67 0.94 -20.31
N LEU A 146 -0.45 1.45 -19.09
CA LEU A 146 -1.54 1.96 -18.28
C LEU A 146 -1.99 3.32 -18.83
N PRO A 147 -3.27 3.49 -19.18
CA PRO A 147 -3.76 4.77 -19.64
C PRO A 147 -3.74 5.77 -18.49
N TYR A 148 -3.38 7.01 -18.79
CA TYR A 148 -3.44 8.10 -17.86
C TYR A 148 -4.77 8.83 -18.03
N PHE A 149 -5.60 8.81 -16.99
CA PHE A 149 -6.86 9.56 -16.96
C PHE A 149 -6.69 10.71 -15.99
N ARG A 150 -6.56 11.92 -16.53
CA ARG A 150 -6.68 13.12 -15.71
C ARG A 150 -8.14 13.32 -15.36
N ARG A 151 -8.42 13.45 -14.06
CA ARG A 151 -9.71 13.88 -13.55
C ARG A 151 -9.55 15.24 -12.88
N ASP A 152 -10.54 16.08 -13.05
CA ASP A 152 -10.61 17.31 -12.28
C ASP A 152 -10.83 16.94 -10.81
N TYR A 153 -10.10 17.62 -9.93
CA TYR A 153 -10.23 17.40 -8.49
C TYR A 153 -11.29 18.34 -7.92
N GLU A 154 -12.02 17.86 -6.95
CA GLU A 154 -12.91 18.65 -6.14
C GLU A 154 -12.11 19.29 -4.98
N ARG A 155 -12.49 20.52 -4.58
CA ARG A 155 -11.90 21.15 -3.40
C ARG A 155 -12.32 20.39 -2.14
N ILE A 156 -11.48 20.43 -1.12
CA ILE A 156 -11.77 19.72 0.13
C ILE A 156 -13.05 20.23 0.79
N GLU A 157 -13.30 21.56 0.71
CA GLU A 157 -14.52 22.19 1.24
C GLU A 157 -15.77 21.64 0.55
N ASP A 158 -15.71 21.45 -0.78
CA ASP A 158 -16.83 20.94 -1.56
C ASP A 158 -17.03 19.45 -1.27
N THR A 159 -15.95 18.69 -1.17
CA THR A 159 -15.99 17.28 -0.76
C THR A 159 -16.66 17.11 0.59
N ILE A 160 -16.26 17.91 1.60
CA ILE A 160 -16.86 17.89 2.95
C ILE A 160 -18.35 18.25 2.87
N ARG A 161 -18.70 19.32 2.13
CA ARG A 161 -20.09 19.78 1.97
C ARG A 161 -20.98 18.76 1.29
N ASN A 162 -20.44 18.06 0.29
CA ASN A 162 -21.16 17.08 -0.52
C ASN A 162 -21.20 15.69 0.12
N THR A 163 -20.37 15.40 1.11
CA THR A 163 -20.36 14.11 1.81
C THR A 163 -21.62 14.01 2.67
N LYS A 164 -22.49 13.08 2.31
CA LYS A 164 -23.63 12.73 3.16
C LYS A 164 -23.19 11.64 4.12
N LEU A 165 -23.18 11.98 5.38
CA LEU A 165 -22.90 11.04 6.46
C LEU A 165 -24.25 10.48 6.95
N GLU A 166 -24.39 9.16 6.98
CA GLU A 166 -25.55 8.51 7.60
C GLU A 166 -25.48 8.69 9.11
N LYS A 167 -26.62 8.98 9.74
CA LYS A 167 -26.68 9.31 11.19
C LYS A 167 -26.08 8.21 12.06
N ASP A 168 -26.23 6.98 11.63
CA ASP A 168 -25.84 5.77 12.39
C ASP A 168 -24.47 5.21 11.93
N ASP A 169 -23.73 5.94 11.08
CA ASP A 169 -22.40 5.53 10.67
C ASP A 169 -21.45 5.60 11.89
N PRO A 170 -20.80 4.49 12.27
CA PRO A 170 -19.83 4.47 13.37
C PRO A 170 -18.70 5.50 13.22
N MET A 171 -18.38 5.92 12.00
CA MET A 171 -17.38 6.95 11.72
C MET A 171 -17.86 8.36 12.08
N ASN A 172 -19.19 8.55 12.24
CA ASN A 172 -19.78 9.80 12.72
C ASN A 172 -19.75 9.94 14.23
N THR A 173 -19.40 8.90 14.94
CA THR A 173 -19.23 8.99 16.39
C THR A 173 -18.09 9.97 16.64
N PRO A 174 -18.30 11.07 17.37
CA PRO A 174 -17.24 12.02 17.65
C PRO A 174 -16.13 11.27 18.37
N ALA A 175 -15.06 10.94 17.66
CA ALA A 175 -13.81 10.46 18.25
C ALA A 175 -13.29 11.46 19.28
N ASN A 176 -13.83 12.65 19.25
CA ASN A 176 -13.55 13.84 20.03
C ASN A 176 -13.84 13.68 21.51
N SER A 177 -14.73 12.80 21.93
CA SER A 177 -14.97 12.53 23.35
C SER A 177 -13.78 11.89 24.08
N LYS A 178 -12.76 11.46 23.32
CA LYS A 178 -11.54 10.82 23.86
C LYS A 178 -10.25 11.56 23.50
N VAL A 179 -10.31 12.66 22.75
CA VAL A 179 -9.13 13.47 22.50
C VAL A 179 -8.81 14.24 23.76
N PRO A 180 -7.62 14.09 24.36
CA PRO A 180 -7.22 14.84 25.50
C PRO A 180 -7.36 16.36 25.21
N THR A 181 -8.16 17.07 26.00
CA THR A 181 -8.40 18.51 25.83
C THR A 181 -7.16 19.36 26.10
N ASP A 182 -6.12 18.76 26.64
CA ASP A 182 -4.80 19.33 26.89
C ASP A 182 -3.85 19.19 25.69
N ASN A 183 -4.25 18.47 24.63
CA ASN A 183 -3.46 18.38 23.42
C ASN A 183 -3.40 19.75 22.72
N PRO A 184 -2.21 20.31 22.48
CA PRO A 184 -2.07 21.63 21.84
C PRO A 184 -2.74 21.71 20.46
N PHE A 185 -2.76 20.62 19.71
CA PHE A 185 -3.43 20.54 18.41
C PHE A 185 -4.96 20.60 18.53
N TYR A 186 -5.53 20.08 19.62
CA TYR A 186 -6.96 20.13 19.84
C TYR A 186 -7.45 21.56 20.08
N LYS A 187 -6.70 22.34 20.85
CA LYS A 187 -6.99 23.76 21.04
C LYS A 187 -6.93 24.55 19.73
N TYR A 188 -5.90 24.28 18.92
CA TYR A 188 -5.71 24.96 17.66
C TYR A 188 -6.86 24.71 16.65
N VAL A 189 -7.40 23.51 16.62
CA VAL A 189 -8.52 23.14 15.72
C VAL A 189 -9.88 23.69 16.20
N LEU A 190 -10.05 23.98 17.49
CA LEU A 190 -11.31 24.51 18.03
C LEU A 190 -11.34 26.04 18.12
N GLU A 191 -10.19 26.70 18.04
CA GLU A 191 -10.10 28.18 18.18
C GLU A 191 -10.08 28.90 16.81
N GLU A 192 -10.01 28.16 15.68
CA GLU A 192 -10.21 28.65 14.31
C GLU A 192 -11.59 28.22 13.75
#